data_ed30985fb6411e343c7ed5f72b9ee0ea
#
_entry.id   ed30985fb6411e343c7ed5f72b9ee0ea
#
_cell.length_a   1.000
_cell.length_b   1.000
_cell.length_c   1.000
_cell.angle_alpha   90.00
_cell.angle_beta   90.00
_cell.angle_gamma   90.00
#
_symmetry.space_group_name_H-M   'P 1'
#
loop_
_entity.id
_entity.type
_entity.pdbx_description
1 polymer ?
#
loop_
_entity_poly.entity_id
_entity_poly.type
_entity_poly.pdbx_seq_one_letter_code
_entity_poly.pdbx_strand_id
1 'polypeptide(L)'
;MSDQKGRVVIAGASGFVGRYLRDAFTEEGYRVVTIGRTGDAVWGNTMRIRELVDGAEMVVNMAGKSVNCRYGRRNRAEIMRSRVDTTLELAEAIRTSEHPTPLWMNASTATIYRHADDRPQDEATGEIGEGFSVSVARAWEDAFFGADLPGTRRVALRMAIVFGDGSALLPLLRLAQAGLGGPQYDGPWVPTRSRLRAGTYHHHRPTHGRQRFSWVHIADVLGSIRFLRDHPEIEGPVNISSPNPSDNRTVMATLRDAVGRRFGVPTWRWMLELGSFVIRTETELVLKSRWVVPTRLTQAGYEFRYPHLRGALAGIIAERRQHRG
;
A
#
# COMPACT_ATOMS: atom_id res chain seq x y z
N MET A 1 5.49 31.10 21.85
CA MET A 1 4.30 30.61 21.11
C MET A 1 4.86 29.75 19.98
N SER A 2 4.72 28.42 20.02
CA SER A 2 5.14 27.59 18.90
C SER A 2 4.21 27.92 17.73
N ASP A 3 4.78 28.39 16.60
CA ASP A 3 4.05 28.56 15.37
C ASP A 3 3.35 27.22 15.03
N GLN A 4 2.03 27.21 15.15
CA GLN A 4 1.25 26.03 14.77
C GLN A 4 1.38 25.88 13.25
N LYS A 5 1.96 24.75 12.83
CA LYS A 5 2.05 24.42 11.41
C LYS A 5 0.67 24.36 10.77
N GLY A 6 0.63 24.42 9.46
CA GLY A 6 -0.60 24.38 8.67
C GLY A 6 -1.46 23.14 8.93
N ARG A 7 -2.60 23.08 8.26
CA ARG A 7 -3.53 21.95 8.35
C ARG A 7 -3.16 20.85 7.37
N VAL A 8 -3.10 19.61 7.85
CA VAL A 8 -2.97 18.39 7.04
C VAL A 8 -4.26 17.59 7.11
N VAL A 9 -4.82 17.25 5.96
CA VAL A 9 -6.01 16.40 5.86
C VAL A 9 -5.59 14.98 5.57
N ILE A 10 -6.00 14.01 6.40
CA ILE A 10 -5.75 12.59 6.18
C ILE A 10 -7.06 11.86 5.96
N ALA A 11 -7.34 11.47 4.73
CA ALA A 11 -8.45 10.58 4.43
C ALA A 11 -8.04 9.12 4.68
N GLY A 12 -8.90 8.35 5.36
CA GLY A 12 -8.59 6.97 5.74
C GLY A 12 -7.67 6.82 6.95
N ALA A 13 -7.67 7.80 7.86
CA ALA A 13 -6.85 7.83 9.07
C ALA A 13 -7.08 6.66 10.03
N SER A 14 -8.17 5.90 9.92
CA SER A 14 -8.42 4.68 10.71
C SER A 14 -7.66 3.45 10.19
N GLY A 15 -7.08 3.51 9.00
CA GLY A 15 -6.27 2.44 8.40
C GLY A 15 -4.88 2.33 9.02
N PHE A 16 -4.13 1.26 8.68
CA PHE A 16 -2.80 1.01 9.21
C PHE A 16 -1.82 2.17 8.92
N VAL A 17 -1.67 2.54 7.65
CA VAL A 17 -0.79 3.65 7.23
C VAL A 17 -1.37 4.98 7.72
N GLY A 18 -2.69 5.18 7.56
CA GLY A 18 -3.34 6.45 7.92
C GLY A 18 -3.19 6.81 9.40
N ARG A 19 -3.29 5.83 10.33
CA ARG A 19 -3.01 6.07 11.76
C ARG A 19 -1.58 6.53 11.99
N TYR A 20 -0.62 5.81 11.40
CA TYR A 20 0.78 6.13 11.54
C TYR A 20 1.10 7.55 11.05
N LEU A 21 0.54 7.95 9.90
CA LEU A 21 0.70 9.30 9.37
C LEU A 21 0.04 10.35 10.26
N ARG A 22 -1.19 10.09 10.75
CA ARG A 22 -1.90 10.99 11.65
C ARG A 22 -1.06 11.28 12.90
N ASP A 23 -0.58 10.23 13.54
CA ASP A 23 0.17 10.36 14.80
C ASP A 23 1.49 11.10 14.53
N ALA A 24 2.23 10.77 13.49
CA ALA A 24 3.48 11.43 13.13
C ALA A 24 3.29 12.92 12.78
N PHE A 25 2.31 13.28 11.97
CA PHE A 25 2.07 14.70 11.65
C PHE A 25 1.54 15.50 12.83
N THR A 26 0.79 14.86 13.75
CA THR A 26 0.39 15.50 15.01
C THR A 26 1.60 15.78 15.90
N GLU A 27 2.52 14.83 16.04
CA GLU A 27 3.79 14.99 16.76
C GLU A 27 4.68 16.09 16.14
N GLU A 28 4.61 16.27 14.83
CA GLU A 28 5.31 17.37 14.14
C GLU A 28 4.70 18.76 14.35
N GLY A 29 3.55 18.85 15.02
CA GLY A 29 2.86 20.11 15.31
C GLY A 29 1.87 20.57 14.23
N TYR A 30 1.51 19.71 13.27
CA TYR A 30 0.43 20.00 12.32
C TYR A 30 -0.95 19.89 12.96
N ARG A 31 -1.88 20.73 12.51
CA ARG A 31 -3.30 20.49 12.75
C ARG A 31 -3.79 19.37 11.83
N VAL A 32 -3.82 18.14 12.34
CA VAL A 32 -4.31 17.00 11.56
C VAL A 32 -5.84 16.92 11.69
N VAL A 33 -6.52 16.86 10.53
CA VAL A 33 -7.96 16.60 10.43
C VAL A 33 -8.20 15.36 9.57
N THR A 34 -9.28 14.63 9.86
CA THR A 34 -9.49 13.29 9.32
C THR A 34 -10.79 13.17 8.55
N ILE A 35 -10.73 12.48 7.40
CA ILE A 35 -11.91 12.15 6.58
C ILE A 35 -12.03 10.62 6.51
N GLY A 36 -13.21 10.09 6.76
CA GLY A 36 -13.40 8.65 6.74
C GLY A 36 -14.86 8.22 6.90
N ARG A 37 -15.05 7.00 7.39
CA ARG A 37 -16.37 6.52 7.87
C ARG A 37 -16.74 7.13 9.22
N THR A 38 -15.76 7.59 9.92
CA THR A 38 -15.79 8.36 11.17
C THR A 38 -14.65 9.37 11.09
N GLY A 39 -14.66 10.42 11.91
CA GLY A 39 -13.62 11.45 11.94
C GLY A 39 -14.24 12.86 11.90
N ASP A 40 -13.44 13.85 11.54
CA ASP A 40 -13.86 15.26 11.49
C ASP A 40 -14.85 15.52 10.33
N ALA A 41 -14.78 14.70 9.26
CA ALA A 41 -15.80 14.58 8.25
C ALA A 41 -16.04 13.11 7.84
N VAL A 42 -17.27 12.79 7.46
CA VAL A 42 -17.65 11.48 6.93
C VAL A 42 -17.91 11.58 5.43
N TRP A 43 -17.60 10.50 4.70
CA TRP A 43 -17.88 10.40 3.27
C TRP A 43 -19.36 10.68 2.98
N GLY A 44 -19.65 11.45 1.94
CA GLY A 44 -20.98 11.93 1.57
C GLY A 44 -21.36 13.29 2.19
N ASN A 45 -20.62 13.77 3.20
CA ASN A 45 -20.78 15.12 3.72
C ASN A 45 -19.88 16.11 2.95
N THR A 46 -20.25 16.40 1.72
CA THR A 46 -19.43 17.18 0.76
C THR A 46 -19.10 18.58 1.26
N MET A 47 -20.03 19.24 1.95
CA MET A 47 -19.80 20.56 2.57
C MET A 47 -18.66 20.47 3.59
N ARG A 48 -18.75 19.53 4.52
CA ARG A 48 -17.76 19.40 5.58
C ARG A 48 -16.40 19.00 5.04
N ILE A 49 -16.35 18.11 4.04
CA ILE A 49 -15.11 17.72 3.37
C ILE A 49 -14.47 18.92 2.70
N ARG A 50 -15.25 19.76 1.98
CA ARG A 50 -14.74 20.99 1.38
C ARG A 50 -14.15 21.94 2.42
N GLU A 51 -14.84 22.19 3.54
CA GLU A 51 -14.34 23.03 4.63
C GLU A 51 -13.00 22.54 5.20
N LEU A 52 -12.79 21.22 5.25
CA LEU A 52 -11.55 20.65 5.76
C LEU A 52 -10.38 20.73 4.77
N VAL A 53 -10.65 20.62 3.47
CA VAL A 53 -9.60 20.70 2.43
C VAL A 53 -9.29 22.13 2.02
N ASP A 54 -10.22 23.07 2.19
CA ASP A 54 -10.04 24.48 1.85
C ASP A 54 -8.91 25.11 2.68
N GLY A 55 -7.86 25.60 2.02
CA GLY A 55 -6.68 26.15 2.67
C GLY A 55 -5.84 25.13 3.46
N ALA A 56 -6.03 23.84 3.23
CA ALA A 56 -5.13 22.83 3.80
C ALA A 56 -3.77 22.87 3.10
N GLU A 57 -2.69 22.71 3.85
CA GLU A 57 -1.33 22.63 3.31
C GLU A 57 -1.14 21.38 2.45
N MET A 58 -1.74 20.28 2.86
CA MET A 58 -1.64 19.01 2.17
C MET A 58 -2.86 18.12 2.45
N VAL A 59 -3.30 17.41 1.41
CA VAL A 59 -4.26 16.30 1.52
C VAL A 59 -3.55 14.99 1.24
N VAL A 60 -3.67 14.02 2.15
CA VAL A 60 -3.13 12.64 1.98
C VAL A 60 -4.28 11.66 2.04
N ASN A 61 -4.61 11.06 0.90
CA ASN A 61 -5.68 10.07 0.82
C ASN A 61 -5.13 8.65 0.94
N MET A 62 -5.44 8.00 2.06
CA MET A 62 -5.17 6.57 2.34
C MET A 62 -6.47 5.76 2.40
N ALA A 63 -7.59 6.31 1.94
CA ALA A 63 -8.88 5.64 2.00
C ALA A 63 -8.94 4.46 1.02
N GLY A 64 -9.52 3.37 1.49
CA GLY A 64 -9.74 2.18 0.70
C GLY A 64 -10.09 0.97 1.55
N LYS A 65 -11.03 0.16 1.08
CA LYS A 65 -11.33 -1.13 1.69
C LYS A 65 -10.11 -2.04 1.62
N SER A 66 -9.82 -2.74 2.71
CA SER A 66 -8.77 -3.76 2.75
C SER A 66 -8.96 -4.79 1.63
N VAL A 67 -7.88 -5.08 0.90
CA VAL A 67 -7.84 -6.15 -0.11
C VAL A 67 -7.67 -7.53 0.51
N ASN A 68 -7.43 -7.62 1.82
CA ASN A 68 -7.36 -8.88 2.55
C ASN A 68 -8.77 -9.45 2.78
N CYS A 69 -9.41 -9.84 1.69
CA CYS A 69 -10.74 -10.46 1.65
C CYS A 69 -10.89 -11.29 0.38
N ARG A 70 -11.87 -12.23 0.37
CA ARG A 70 -12.20 -12.96 -0.87
C ARG A 70 -12.81 -12.03 -1.91
N TYR A 71 -12.38 -12.12 -3.17
CA TYR A 71 -12.82 -11.27 -4.27
C TYR A 71 -14.16 -11.72 -4.87
N GLY A 72 -15.15 -11.99 -3.98
CA GLY A 72 -16.53 -12.16 -4.40
C GLY A 72 -17.10 -10.86 -5.01
N ARG A 73 -18.23 -10.95 -5.72
CA ARG A 73 -18.85 -9.82 -6.44
C ARG A 73 -19.01 -8.57 -5.56
N ARG A 74 -19.53 -8.73 -4.34
CA ARG A 74 -19.74 -7.63 -3.38
C ARG A 74 -18.40 -6.97 -2.98
N ASN A 75 -17.41 -7.79 -2.59
CA ASN A 75 -16.10 -7.27 -2.16
C ASN A 75 -15.38 -6.55 -3.29
N ARG A 76 -15.43 -7.08 -4.53
CA ARG A 76 -14.83 -6.40 -5.69
C ARG A 76 -15.46 -5.03 -5.93
N ALA A 77 -16.78 -4.96 -5.92
CA ALA A 77 -17.49 -3.68 -6.08
C ALA A 77 -17.12 -2.68 -4.97
N GLU A 78 -17.01 -3.16 -3.73
CA GLU A 78 -16.69 -2.32 -2.58
C GLU A 78 -15.21 -1.88 -2.57
N ILE A 79 -14.27 -2.75 -3.00
CA ILE A 79 -12.85 -2.40 -3.19
C ILE A 79 -12.72 -1.29 -4.24
N MET A 80 -13.44 -1.40 -5.36
CA MET A 80 -13.45 -0.39 -6.42
C MET A 80 -14.04 0.93 -5.91
N ARG A 81 -15.27 0.91 -5.43
CA ARG A 81 -15.98 2.12 -4.97
C ARG A 81 -15.24 2.85 -3.85
N SER A 82 -14.75 2.12 -2.85
CA SER A 82 -14.02 2.74 -1.72
C SER A 82 -12.73 3.47 -2.11
N ARG A 83 -12.31 3.36 -3.37
CA ARG A 83 -11.15 4.06 -3.93
C ARG A 83 -11.57 5.15 -4.90
N VAL A 84 -12.35 4.77 -5.90
CA VAL A 84 -12.77 5.68 -6.96
C VAL A 84 -13.70 6.76 -6.41
N ASP A 85 -14.78 6.38 -5.69
CA ASP A 85 -15.78 7.33 -5.21
C ASP A 85 -15.17 8.33 -4.20
N THR A 86 -14.35 7.83 -3.27
CA THR A 86 -13.69 8.71 -2.28
C THR A 86 -12.65 9.65 -2.92
N THR A 87 -11.98 9.20 -3.98
CA THR A 87 -11.04 10.04 -4.72
C THR A 87 -11.76 11.12 -5.50
N LEU A 88 -12.88 10.79 -6.16
CA LEU A 88 -13.71 11.78 -6.87
C LEU A 88 -14.34 12.80 -5.91
N GLU A 89 -14.77 12.36 -4.73
CA GLU A 89 -15.32 13.26 -3.70
C GLU A 89 -14.25 14.26 -3.19
N LEU A 90 -13.01 13.81 -2.98
CA LEU A 90 -11.91 14.71 -2.64
C LEU A 90 -11.55 15.65 -3.80
N ALA A 91 -11.51 15.14 -5.02
CA ALA A 91 -11.25 15.97 -6.20
C ALA A 91 -12.27 17.12 -6.32
N GLU A 92 -13.56 16.80 -6.14
CA GLU A 92 -14.64 17.81 -6.19
C GLU A 92 -14.52 18.80 -5.02
N ALA A 93 -14.18 18.35 -3.83
CA ALA A 93 -13.97 19.21 -2.68
C ALA A 93 -12.80 20.18 -2.91
N ILE A 94 -11.69 19.73 -3.44
CA ILE A 94 -10.52 20.57 -3.78
C ILE A 94 -10.88 21.56 -4.91
N ARG A 95 -11.56 21.07 -5.94
CA ARG A 95 -11.95 21.89 -7.10
C ARG A 95 -12.88 23.05 -6.73
N THR A 96 -13.74 22.84 -5.74
CA THR A 96 -14.73 23.85 -5.29
C THR A 96 -14.28 24.67 -4.08
N SER A 97 -13.07 24.44 -3.59
CA SER A 97 -12.47 25.23 -2.51
C SER A 97 -12.13 26.65 -2.97
N GLU A 98 -12.23 27.62 -2.06
CA GLU A 98 -11.80 29.00 -2.30
C GLU A 98 -10.26 29.09 -2.33
N HIS A 99 -9.61 28.30 -1.47
CA HIS A 99 -8.16 28.20 -1.36
C HIS A 99 -7.75 26.73 -1.58
N PRO A 100 -7.64 26.26 -2.84
CA PRO A 100 -7.31 24.87 -3.12
C PRO A 100 -5.98 24.44 -2.48
N THR A 101 -5.95 23.24 -1.94
CA THR A 101 -4.71 22.67 -1.36
C THR A 101 -3.60 22.61 -2.42
N PRO A 102 -2.37 23.06 -2.12
CA PRO A 102 -1.28 23.03 -3.11
C PRO A 102 -0.74 21.62 -3.38
N LEU A 103 -0.99 20.66 -2.47
CA LEU A 103 -0.49 19.30 -2.60
C LEU A 103 -1.55 18.27 -2.23
N TRP A 104 -1.83 17.37 -3.17
CA TRP A 104 -2.65 16.18 -2.92
C TRP A 104 -1.86 14.92 -3.24
N MET A 105 -1.61 14.10 -2.23
CA MET A 105 -1.04 12.77 -2.36
C MET A 105 -2.13 11.72 -2.21
N ASN A 106 -2.20 10.80 -3.17
CA ASN A 106 -3.21 9.74 -3.17
C ASN A 106 -2.54 8.38 -3.13
N ALA A 107 -3.01 7.51 -2.25
CA ALA A 107 -2.56 6.13 -2.25
C ALA A 107 -2.86 5.48 -3.62
N SER A 108 -1.91 4.70 -4.10
CA SER A 108 -2.01 3.78 -5.21
C SER A 108 -1.29 2.49 -4.83
N THR A 109 -1.02 1.63 -5.77
CA THR A 109 -0.41 0.32 -5.47
C THR A 109 0.60 -0.11 -6.52
N ALA A 110 1.74 -0.61 -6.08
CA ALA A 110 2.72 -1.28 -6.95
C ALA A 110 2.16 -2.55 -7.64
N THR A 111 0.97 -3.02 -7.25
CA THR A 111 0.27 -4.12 -7.91
C THR A 111 -0.22 -3.75 -9.32
N ILE A 112 -0.23 -2.46 -9.68
CA ILE A 112 -0.54 -1.98 -11.03
C ILE A 112 0.38 -2.57 -12.09
N TYR A 113 1.63 -2.85 -11.74
CA TYR A 113 2.59 -3.45 -12.66
C TYR A 113 2.28 -4.93 -12.92
N ARG A 114 2.75 -5.42 -14.07
CA ARG A 114 2.63 -6.84 -14.44
C ARG A 114 3.36 -7.75 -13.45
N HIS A 115 3.15 -9.05 -13.58
CA HIS A 115 4.01 -10.05 -12.97
C HIS A 115 5.42 -9.96 -13.61
N ALA A 116 6.45 -9.77 -12.80
CA ALA A 116 7.81 -9.55 -13.28
C ALA A 116 8.83 -10.42 -12.53
N ASP A 117 9.50 -11.29 -13.30
CA ASP A 117 10.63 -12.10 -12.83
C ASP A 117 11.89 -11.81 -13.68
N ASP A 118 11.73 -11.11 -14.78
CA ASP A 118 12.73 -10.81 -15.81
C ASP A 118 13.47 -9.50 -15.56
N ARG A 119 12.74 -8.43 -15.19
CA ARG A 119 13.31 -7.12 -14.90
C ARG A 119 12.51 -6.33 -13.87
N PRO A 120 13.15 -5.40 -13.14
CA PRO A 120 12.43 -4.50 -12.24
C PRO A 120 11.47 -3.60 -13.02
N GLN A 121 10.39 -3.18 -12.33
CA GLN A 121 9.40 -2.23 -12.82
C GLN A 121 9.60 -0.91 -12.09
N ASP A 122 9.85 0.15 -12.81
CA ASP A 122 9.98 1.50 -12.31
C ASP A 122 8.86 2.41 -12.87
N GLU A 123 8.91 3.68 -12.53
CA GLU A 123 7.88 4.63 -12.94
C GLU A 123 7.94 5.01 -14.43
N ALA A 124 9.12 4.91 -15.06
CA ALA A 124 9.35 5.31 -16.44
C ALA A 124 9.13 4.17 -17.43
N THR A 125 9.62 2.96 -17.11
CA THR A 125 9.65 1.82 -18.03
C THR A 125 8.80 0.65 -17.57
N GLY A 126 8.14 0.78 -16.42
CA GLY A 126 7.31 -0.26 -15.83
C GLY A 126 6.05 -0.54 -16.63
N GLU A 127 5.81 -1.81 -16.91
CA GLU A 127 4.67 -2.27 -17.71
C GLU A 127 3.44 -2.50 -16.83
N ILE A 128 2.33 -1.88 -17.22
CA ILE A 128 1.04 -2.08 -16.55
C ILE A 128 0.55 -3.51 -16.81
N GLY A 129 0.11 -4.17 -15.75
CA GLY A 129 -0.36 -5.53 -15.81
C GLY A 129 -1.84 -5.68 -16.19
N GLU A 130 -2.38 -6.86 -15.87
CA GLU A 130 -3.77 -7.22 -16.12
C GLU A 130 -4.41 -7.85 -14.87
N GLY A 131 -5.74 -8.02 -14.93
CA GLY A 131 -6.54 -8.63 -13.89
C GLY A 131 -7.22 -7.63 -12.97
N PHE A 132 -8.00 -8.15 -12.02
CA PHE A 132 -8.88 -7.33 -11.16
C PHE A 132 -8.09 -6.30 -10.33
N SER A 133 -7.00 -6.73 -9.68
CA SER A 133 -6.22 -5.82 -8.84
C SER A 133 -5.60 -4.67 -9.65
N VAL A 134 -5.21 -4.93 -10.89
CA VAL A 134 -4.69 -3.92 -11.82
C VAL A 134 -5.81 -2.99 -12.29
N SER A 135 -6.99 -3.53 -12.65
CA SER A 135 -8.12 -2.70 -13.06
C SER A 135 -8.57 -1.73 -11.97
N VAL A 136 -8.50 -2.16 -10.68
CA VAL A 136 -8.75 -1.27 -9.54
C VAL A 136 -7.69 -0.16 -9.45
N ALA A 137 -6.41 -0.52 -9.60
CA ALA A 137 -5.32 0.46 -9.53
C ALA A 137 -5.43 1.51 -10.64
N ARG A 138 -5.73 1.09 -11.88
CA ARG A 138 -5.94 1.99 -13.02
C ARG A 138 -7.12 2.92 -12.78
N ALA A 139 -8.30 2.38 -12.45
CA ALA A 139 -9.48 3.20 -12.18
C ALA A 139 -9.26 4.20 -11.04
N TRP A 140 -8.44 3.82 -10.05
CA TRP A 140 -8.06 4.72 -8.96
C TRP A 140 -7.17 5.86 -9.43
N GLU A 141 -6.12 5.57 -10.20
CA GLU A 141 -5.24 6.60 -10.78
C GLU A 141 -5.99 7.44 -11.84
N ASP A 142 -6.86 6.85 -12.65
CA ASP A 142 -7.70 7.57 -13.61
C ASP A 142 -8.63 8.58 -12.90
N ALA A 143 -9.26 8.19 -11.80
CA ALA A 143 -10.08 9.10 -10.98
C ALA A 143 -9.24 10.21 -10.34
N PHE A 144 -8.01 9.92 -9.94
CA PHE A 144 -7.12 10.86 -9.30
C PHE A 144 -6.54 11.90 -10.28
N PHE A 145 -6.08 11.45 -11.43
CA PHE A 145 -5.46 12.34 -12.43
C PHE A 145 -6.46 12.97 -13.40
N GLY A 146 -7.66 12.39 -13.53
CA GLY A 146 -8.69 12.88 -14.46
C GLY A 146 -9.35 14.18 -14.03
N ALA A 147 -9.24 14.60 -12.77
CA ALA A 147 -9.80 15.86 -12.31
C ALA A 147 -8.95 17.05 -12.79
N ASP A 148 -9.61 18.13 -13.25
CA ASP A 148 -8.95 19.40 -13.53
C ASP A 148 -8.79 20.20 -12.24
N LEU A 149 -7.54 20.27 -11.73
CA LEU A 149 -7.19 20.91 -10.47
C LEU A 149 -5.95 21.80 -10.67
N PRO A 150 -6.11 22.94 -11.34
CA PRO A 150 -5.00 23.88 -11.53
C PRO A 150 -4.52 24.38 -10.17
N GLY A 151 -3.21 24.38 -9.97
CA GLY A 151 -2.59 24.81 -8.70
C GLY A 151 -2.50 23.73 -7.62
N THR A 152 -3.02 22.54 -7.85
CA THR A 152 -2.85 21.39 -6.96
C THR A 152 -1.89 20.36 -7.57
N ARG A 153 -0.68 20.27 -7.04
CA ARG A 153 0.27 19.22 -7.39
C ARG A 153 -0.23 17.87 -6.92
N ARG A 154 -0.17 16.86 -7.77
CA ARG A 154 -0.72 15.53 -7.52
C ARG A 154 0.35 14.46 -7.58
N VAL A 155 0.43 13.61 -6.51
CA VAL A 155 1.36 12.50 -6.44
C VAL A 155 0.62 11.20 -6.10
N ALA A 156 0.64 10.22 -7.00
CA ALA A 156 0.09 8.89 -6.74
C ALA A 156 1.17 7.99 -6.11
N LEU A 157 0.94 7.60 -4.87
CA LEU A 157 1.86 6.78 -4.08
C LEU A 157 1.67 5.30 -4.41
N ARG A 158 2.39 4.77 -5.40
CA ARG A 158 2.36 3.35 -5.77
C ARG A 158 3.08 2.50 -4.73
N MET A 159 2.41 2.27 -3.61
CA MET A 159 2.98 1.56 -2.47
C MET A 159 3.16 0.07 -2.75
N ALA A 160 4.34 -0.45 -2.44
CA ALA A 160 4.61 -1.88 -2.27
C ALA A 160 3.95 -2.41 -0.98
N ILE A 161 4.24 -3.65 -0.59
CA ILE A 161 3.70 -4.22 0.65
C ILE A 161 4.31 -3.47 1.84
N VAL A 162 3.48 -2.75 2.59
CA VAL A 162 3.94 -1.97 3.74
C VAL A 162 4.12 -2.86 4.95
N PHE A 163 5.35 -2.91 5.47
CA PHE A 163 5.73 -3.58 6.71
C PHE A 163 5.77 -2.60 7.89
N GLY A 164 5.27 -3.06 9.03
CA GLY A 164 5.24 -2.38 10.31
C GLY A 164 4.52 -3.26 11.33
N ASP A 165 4.26 -2.78 12.54
CA ASP A 165 3.52 -3.56 13.55
C ASP A 165 2.03 -3.58 13.22
N GLY A 166 1.67 -4.36 12.22
CA GLY A 166 0.29 -4.51 11.74
C GLY A 166 0.19 -5.13 10.37
N SER A 167 -1.01 -5.01 9.77
CA SER A 167 -1.32 -5.30 8.36
C SER A 167 -0.75 -6.61 7.82
N ALA A 168 -0.03 -6.55 6.71
CA ALA A 168 0.44 -7.72 5.95
C ALA A 168 1.49 -8.57 6.68
N LEU A 169 2.25 -7.98 7.60
CA LEU A 169 3.32 -8.68 8.31
C LEU A 169 2.78 -9.68 9.36
N LEU A 170 1.69 -9.34 10.06
CA LEU A 170 1.17 -10.17 11.16
C LEU A 170 0.77 -11.58 10.75
N PRO A 171 0.06 -11.81 9.62
CA PRO A 171 -0.24 -13.16 9.15
C PRO A 171 1.03 -13.97 8.86
N LEU A 172 2.04 -13.35 8.24
CA LEU A 172 3.31 -14.00 7.92
C LEU A 172 4.10 -14.37 9.20
N LEU A 173 4.13 -13.47 10.19
CA LEU A 173 4.74 -13.76 11.49
C LEU A 173 4.05 -14.92 12.20
N ARG A 174 2.72 -14.97 12.20
CA ARG A 174 1.95 -16.07 12.79
C ARG A 174 2.25 -17.41 12.11
N LEU A 175 2.34 -17.43 10.79
CA LEU A 175 2.76 -18.62 10.04
C LEU A 175 4.18 -19.06 10.44
N ALA A 176 5.12 -18.13 10.52
CA ALA A 176 6.48 -18.44 10.95
C ALA A 176 6.53 -19.01 12.38
N GLN A 177 5.78 -18.44 13.33
CA GLN A 177 5.66 -18.90 14.72
C GLN A 177 5.04 -20.30 14.81
N ALA A 178 4.05 -20.61 13.95
CA ALA A 178 3.39 -21.91 13.88
C ALA A 178 4.20 -23.01 13.17
N GLY A 179 5.44 -22.71 12.70
CA GLY A 179 6.26 -23.66 11.95
C GLY A 179 5.91 -23.78 10.46
N LEU A 180 4.91 -23.02 9.99
CA LEU A 180 4.48 -22.96 8.59
C LEU A 180 5.18 -21.83 7.82
N GLY A 181 6.28 -21.32 8.33
CA GLY A 181 7.05 -20.22 7.76
C GLY A 181 8.00 -20.61 6.64
N GLY A 182 7.77 -21.72 5.95
CA GLY A 182 8.56 -22.10 4.76
C GLY A 182 8.23 -21.23 3.56
N PRO A 183 8.99 -21.36 2.43
CA PRO A 183 8.69 -20.65 1.21
C PRO A 183 7.31 -21.06 0.66
N GLN A 184 6.67 -20.12 0.01
CA GLN A 184 5.36 -20.33 -0.59
C GLN A 184 5.54 -20.70 -2.07
N TYR A 185 5.15 -21.92 -2.40
CA TYR A 185 5.33 -22.47 -3.74
C TYR A 185 4.06 -22.30 -4.56
N ASP A 186 4.23 -21.71 -5.74
CA ASP A 186 3.20 -21.75 -6.76
C ASP A 186 3.16 -23.15 -7.40
N GLY A 187 2.00 -23.51 -7.96
CA GLY A 187 1.76 -24.81 -8.57
C GLY A 187 0.49 -24.80 -9.42
N PRO A 188 0.22 -25.88 -10.16
CA PRO A 188 -1.01 -25.99 -10.91
C PRO A 188 -2.24 -25.97 -10.00
N TRP A 189 -3.26 -25.24 -10.44
CA TRP A 189 -4.56 -25.16 -9.77
C TRP A 189 -5.65 -25.01 -10.82
N VAL A 190 -6.79 -25.64 -10.58
CA VAL A 190 -7.89 -25.60 -11.56
C VAL A 190 -8.60 -24.25 -11.47
N PRO A 191 -8.63 -23.48 -12.58
CA PRO A 191 -9.37 -22.22 -12.60
C PRO A 191 -10.87 -22.46 -12.61
N THR A 192 -11.61 -21.71 -11.76
CA THR A 192 -13.07 -21.66 -11.93
C THR A 192 -13.43 -20.61 -12.99
N ARG A 193 -14.49 -20.89 -13.77
CA ARG A 193 -14.99 -19.93 -14.78
C ARG A 193 -15.27 -18.55 -14.18
N SER A 194 -15.74 -18.51 -12.93
CA SER A 194 -16.02 -17.26 -12.21
C SER A 194 -14.73 -16.46 -11.95
N ARG A 195 -13.65 -17.10 -11.49
CA ARG A 195 -12.37 -16.42 -11.24
C ARG A 195 -11.70 -15.93 -12.52
N LEU A 196 -11.79 -16.71 -13.60
CA LEU A 196 -11.28 -16.30 -14.93
C LEU A 196 -12.01 -15.05 -15.43
N ARG A 197 -13.37 -15.07 -15.45
CA ARG A 197 -14.17 -13.91 -15.90
C ARG A 197 -13.95 -12.67 -15.02
N ALA A 198 -13.63 -12.87 -13.74
CA ALA A 198 -13.40 -11.78 -12.79
C ALA A 198 -11.97 -11.25 -12.80
N GLY A 199 -11.04 -11.85 -13.56
CA GLY A 199 -9.63 -11.49 -13.54
C GLY A 199 -8.95 -11.69 -12.18
N THR A 200 -9.47 -12.63 -11.35
CA THR A 200 -8.94 -12.89 -10.00
C THR A 200 -8.18 -14.19 -9.89
N TYR A 201 -7.98 -14.89 -11.03
CA TYR A 201 -7.20 -16.09 -11.08
C TYR A 201 -5.73 -15.79 -11.30
N HIS A 202 -4.87 -16.29 -10.39
CA HIS A 202 -3.42 -16.24 -10.59
C HIS A 202 -2.98 -17.43 -11.44
N HIS A 203 -2.45 -17.16 -12.64
CA HIS A 203 -1.87 -18.16 -13.51
C HIS A 203 -0.59 -18.75 -12.92
N HIS A 204 -0.48 -20.08 -12.94
CA HIS A 204 0.67 -20.79 -12.42
C HIS A 204 1.98 -20.36 -13.07
N ARG A 205 2.98 -20.06 -12.23
CA ARG A 205 4.35 -19.79 -12.62
C ARG A 205 5.31 -20.48 -11.65
N PRO A 206 6.15 -21.43 -12.11
CA PRO A 206 6.97 -22.27 -11.25
C PRO A 206 8.19 -21.49 -10.69
N THR A 207 7.96 -20.58 -9.78
CA THR A 207 9.01 -19.73 -9.15
C THR A 207 9.75 -20.43 -8.03
N HIS A 208 9.25 -21.56 -7.52
CA HIS A 208 9.81 -22.29 -6.36
C HIS A 208 10.12 -21.40 -5.14
N GLY A 209 9.25 -20.43 -4.86
CA GLY A 209 9.42 -19.46 -3.78
C GLY A 209 10.37 -18.30 -4.11
N ARG A 210 10.81 -18.16 -5.36
CA ARG A 210 11.65 -17.06 -5.83
C ARG A 210 10.85 -15.90 -6.44
N GLN A 211 9.51 -15.94 -6.35
CA GLN A 211 8.70 -14.79 -6.76
C GLN A 211 9.16 -13.54 -6.03
N ARG A 212 9.37 -12.47 -6.80
CA ARG A 212 9.84 -11.19 -6.27
C ARG A 212 8.83 -10.58 -5.33
N PHE A 213 9.34 -10.02 -4.26
CA PHE A 213 8.57 -9.47 -3.17
C PHE A 213 9.05 -8.05 -2.88
N SER A 214 8.37 -7.07 -3.49
CA SER A 214 8.62 -5.67 -3.17
C SER A 214 7.89 -5.28 -1.89
N TRP A 215 8.59 -4.62 -1.03
CA TRP A 215 8.15 -4.20 0.30
C TRP A 215 8.66 -2.79 0.60
N VAL A 216 8.11 -2.16 1.62
CA VAL A 216 8.58 -0.89 2.18
C VAL A 216 8.30 -0.87 3.68
N HIS A 217 9.18 -0.26 4.47
CA HIS A 217 8.93 -0.03 5.89
C HIS A 217 7.97 1.16 6.06
N ILE A 218 7.08 1.10 7.06
CA ILE A 218 6.10 2.18 7.29
C ILE A 218 6.77 3.54 7.57
N ALA A 219 7.93 3.55 8.23
CA ALA A 219 8.70 4.77 8.45
C ALA A 219 9.22 5.37 7.13
N ASP A 220 9.54 4.54 6.13
CA ASP A 220 9.94 5.01 4.80
C ASP A 220 8.75 5.46 3.97
N VAL A 221 7.53 4.97 4.24
CA VAL A 221 6.31 5.57 3.66
C VAL A 221 6.14 7.01 4.15
N LEU A 222 6.25 7.24 5.45
CA LEU A 222 6.19 8.59 6.03
C LEU A 222 7.35 9.46 5.51
N GLY A 223 8.57 8.92 5.51
CA GLY A 223 9.75 9.62 4.99
C GLY A 223 9.59 10.04 3.54
N SER A 224 9.07 9.13 2.69
CA SER A 224 8.78 9.45 1.29
C SER A 224 7.72 10.55 1.14
N ILE A 225 6.66 10.55 1.96
CA ILE A 225 5.64 11.60 1.95
C ILE A 225 6.23 12.95 2.34
N ARG A 226 7.08 13.00 3.38
CA ARG A 226 7.81 14.22 3.78
C ARG A 226 8.73 14.71 2.67
N PHE A 227 9.52 13.81 2.10
CA PHE A 227 10.41 14.10 1.00
C PHE A 227 9.65 14.66 -0.21
N LEU A 228 8.57 14.02 -0.61
CA LEU A 228 7.71 14.49 -1.71
C LEU A 228 7.04 15.83 -1.40
N ARG A 229 6.69 16.11 -0.14
CA ARG A 229 6.18 17.43 0.27
C ARG A 229 7.22 18.50 -0.02
N ASP A 230 8.48 18.24 0.35
CA ASP A 230 9.58 19.19 0.30
C ASP A 230 10.25 19.29 -1.10
N HIS A 231 9.85 18.43 -2.07
CA HIS A 231 10.34 18.38 -3.45
C HIS A 231 9.19 18.63 -4.44
N PRO A 232 8.84 19.92 -4.68
CA PRO A 232 7.68 20.27 -5.51
C PRO A 232 7.82 19.89 -7.00
N GLU A 233 9.03 19.65 -7.47
CA GLU A 233 9.33 19.20 -8.83
C GLU A 233 8.90 17.74 -9.10
N ILE A 234 8.59 16.96 -8.04
CA ILE A 234 8.15 15.57 -8.18
C ILE A 234 6.63 15.49 -8.17
N GLU A 235 6.04 15.18 -9.30
CA GLU A 235 4.59 14.97 -9.47
C GLU A 235 4.28 13.67 -10.22
N GLY A 236 3.00 13.29 -10.32
CA GLY A 236 2.59 12.07 -10.99
C GLY A 236 2.82 10.78 -10.17
N PRO A 237 2.93 9.60 -10.80
CA PRO A 237 3.13 8.34 -10.10
C PRO A 237 4.54 8.24 -9.51
N VAL A 238 4.63 7.79 -8.24
CA VAL A 238 5.89 7.53 -7.53
C VAL A 238 5.80 6.18 -6.82
N ASN A 239 6.79 5.31 -7.05
CA ASN A 239 6.88 4.02 -6.39
C ASN A 239 7.39 4.18 -4.96
N ILE A 240 6.58 3.76 -4.00
CA ILE A 240 6.94 3.74 -2.59
C ILE A 240 7.30 2.29 -2.24
N SER A 241 8.55 1.92 -2.48
CA SER A 241 9.11 0.60 -2.25
C SER A 241 10.55 0.69 -1.75
N SER A 242 11.03 -0.34 -1.04
CA SER A 242 12.45 -0.44 -0.72
C SER A 242 13.28 -0.52 -2.02
N PRO A 243 14.49 0.09 -2.06
CA PRO A 243 15.38 -0.02 -3.22
C PRO A 243 15.92 -1.46 -3.40
N ASN A 244 15.80 -2.30 -2.36
CA ASN A 244 16.25 -3.69 -2.38
C ASN A 244 15.07 -4.66 -2.24
N PRO A 245 14.32 -4.93 -3.33
CA PRO A 245 13.27 -5.95 -3.32
C PRO A 245 13.86 -7.31 -2.96
N SER A 246 13.07 -8.13 -2.27
CA SER A 246 13.45 -9.48 -1.88
C SER A 246 12.75 -10.52 -2.74
N ASP A 247 12.86 -11.79 -2.36
CA ASP A 247 11.99 -12.87 -2.83
C ASP A 247 11.24 -13.50 -1.64
N ASN A 248 10.21 -14.27 -1.93
CA ASN A 248 9.38 -14.88 -0.90
C ASN A 248 10.18 -15.82 0.01
N ARG A 249 11.10 -16.61 -0.54
CA ARG A 249 11.96 -17.53 0.25
C ARG A 249 12.77 -16.76 1.27
N THR A 250 13.41 -15.67 0.86
CA THR A 250 14.22 -14.80 1.72
C THR A 250 13.37 -14.10 2.78
N VAL A 251 12.18 -13.57 2.39
CA VAL A 251 11.24 -12.97 3.36
C VAL A 251 10.88 -13.99 4.43
N MET A 252 10.45 -15.20 4.05
CA MET A 252 10.03 -16.22 5.00
C MET A 252 11.21 -16.75 5.86
N ALA A 253 12.41 -16.85 5.29
CA ALA A 253 13.61 -17.20 6.06
C ALA A 253 13.94 -16.13 7.12
N THR A 254 13.96 -14.86 6.72
CA THR A 254 14.24 -13.75 7.65
C THR A 254 13.18 -13.66 8.76
N LEU A 255 11.90 -13.92 8.44
CA LEU A 255 10.84 -13.98 9.46
C LEU A 255 11.03 -15.12 10.44
N ARG A 256 11.42 -16.33 9.97
CA ARG A 256 11.72 -17.46 10.85
C ARG A 256 12.88 -17.15 11.80
N ASP A 257 13.97 -16.61 11.24
CA ASP A 257 15.14 -16.23 12.04
C ASP A 257 14.74 -15.24 13.15
N ALA A 258 13.93 -14.24 12.80
CA ALA A 258 13.47 -13.20 13.72
C ALA A 258 12.54 -13.72 14.85
N VAL A 259 11.84 -14.85 14.64
CA VAL A 259 11.03 -15.51 15.68
C VAL A 259 11.73 -16.72 16.30
N GLY A 260 13.03 -16.94 16.01
CA GLY A 260 13.84 -18.02 16.59
C GLY A 260 13.47 -19.42 16.08
N ARG A 261 12.94 -19.55 14.86
CA ARG A 261 12.58 -20.83 14.25
C ARG A 261 13.58 -21.23 13.17
N ARG A 262 14.25 -22.36 13.33
CA ARG A 262 15.22 -22.90 12.35
C ARG A 262 14.58 -23.46 11.11
N PHE A 263 13.41 -24.11 11.26
CA PHE A 263 12.73 -24.80 10.17
C PHE A 263 11.34 -24.21 9.93
N GLY A 264 10.87 -24.30 8.68
CA GLY A 264 9.51 -23.95 8.28
C GLY A 264 9.06 -24.85 7.15
N VAL A 265 7.89 -25.42 7.30
CA VAL A 265 7.28 -26.27 6.26
C VAL A 265 6.92 -25.40 5.06
N PRO A 266 7.35 -25.76 3.83
CA PRO A 266 6.92 -25.07 2.63
C PRO A 266 5.40 -25.12 2.48
N THR A 267 4.82 -24.04 1.98
CA THR A 267 3.37 -23.97 1.75
C THR A 267 3.11 -24.10 0.26
N TRP A 268 2.52 -25.21 -0.17
CA TRP A 268 2.19 -25.49 -1.56
C TRP A 268 0.91 -24.75 -2.01
N ARG A 269 0.75 -24.53 -3.31
CA ARG A 269 -0.41 -23.84 -3.90
C ARG A 269 -1.74 -24.33 -3.36
N TRP A 270 -1.94 -25.64 -3.29
CA TRP A 270 -3.20 -26.22 -2.78
C TRP A 270 -3.46 -25.85 -1.31
N MET A 271 -2.39 -25.81 -0.47
CA MET A 271 -2.51 -25.36 0.93
C MET A 271 -2.86 -23.86 0.99
N LEU A 272 -2.24 -23.05 0.12
CA LEU A 272 -2.53 -21.63 0.02
C LEU A 272 -3.99 -21.38 -0.44
N GLU A 273 -4.51 -22.15 -1.39
CA GLU A 273 -5.89 -22.03 -1.85
C GLU A 273 -6.89 -22.43 -0.75
N LEU A 274 -6.63 -23.53 -0.03
CA LEU A 274 -7.44 -23.93 1.13
C LEU A 274 -7.32 -22.93 2.28
N GLY A 275 -6.08 -22.55 2.64
CA GLY A 275 -5.82 -21.58 3.69
C GLY A 275 -6.43 -20.21 3.37
N SER A 276 -6.32 -19.76 2.12
CA SER A 276 -6.92 -18.52 1.67
C SER A 276 -8.44 -18.50 1.77
N PHE A 277 -9.09 -19.66 1.63
CA PHE A 277 -10.51 -19.80 1.86
C PHE A 277 -10.85 -19.60 3.34
N VAL A 278 -10.09 -20.21 4.24
CA VAL A 278 -10.27 -20.11 5.70
C VAL A 278 -9.98 -18.70 6.21
N ILE A 279 -8.84 -18.11 5.83
CA ILE A 279 -8.45 -16.77 6.25
C ILE A 279 -9.07 -15.66 5.40
N ARG A 280 -9.92 -16.02 4.44
CA ARG A 280 -10.68 -15.12 3.54
C ARG A 280 -9.81 -14.12 2.76
N THR A 281 -8.66 -14.55 2.24
CA THR A 281 -7.76 -13.76 1.40
C THR A 281 -7.66 -14.31 -0.02
N GLU A 282 -6.87 -13.68 -0.89
CA GLU A 282 -6.61 -14.16 -2.26
C GLU A 282 -5.16 -14.60 -2.43
N THR A 283 -4.96 -15.73 -3.13
CA THR A 283 -3.63 -16.30 -3.38
C THR A 283 -2.76 -15.42 -4.28
N GLU A 284 -3.38 -14.60 -5.15
CA GLU A 284 -2.67 -13.62 -5.98
C GLU A 284 -1.81 -12.67 -5.14
N LEU A 285 -2.26 -12.29 -3.95
CA LEU A 285 -1.54 -11.36 -3.07
C LEU A 285 -0.17 -11.89 -2.64
N VAL A 286 -0.02 -13.20 -2.62
CA VAL A 286 1.18 -13.91 -2.17
C VAL A 286 2.03 -14.44 -3.32
N LEU A 287 1.39 -14.91 -4.40
CA LEU A 287 2.05 -15.63 -5.48
C LEU A 287 2.47 -14.74 -6.66
N LYS A 288 1.84 -13.58 -6.84
CA LYS A 288 2.24 -12.64 -7.89
C LYS A 288 3.63 -12.09 -7.60
N SER A 289 4.55 -12.28 -8.54
CA SER A 289 5.88 -11.69 -8.49
C SER A 289 5.79 -10.18 -8.73
N ARG A 290 6.23 -9.41 -7.73
CA ARG A 290 6.26 -7.93 -7.77
C ARG A 290 7.71 -7.49 -7.62
N TRP A 291 8.32 -7.11 -8.73
CA TRP A 291 9.67 -6.56 -8.75
C TRP A 291 9.59 -5.08 -9.07
N VAL A 292 9.37 -4.26 -8.05
CA VAL A 292 9.18 -2.81 -8.18
C VAL A 292 10.29 -2.09 -7.45
N VAL A 293 10.86 -1.06 -8.08
CA VAL A 293 11.93 -0.23 -7.53
C VAL A 293 11.54 1.24 -7.52
N PRO A 294 12.00 2.03 -6.52
CA PRO A 294 11.61 3.44 -6.35
C PRO A 294 12.58 4.36 -7.09
N THR A 295 12.66 4.25 -8.42
CA THR A 295 13.69 4.92 -9.23
C THR A 295 13.63 6.43 -9.08
N ARG A 296 12.46 7.04 -9.09
CA ARG A 296 12.30 8.49 -8.94
C ARG A 296 12.77 9.01 -7.57
N LEU A 297 12.40 8.33 -6.47
CA LEU A 297 12.88 8.70 -5.14
C LEU A 297 14.38 8.57 -5.02
N THR A 298 14.96 7.47 -5.52
CA THR A 298 16.40 7.23 -5.47
C THR A 298 17.19 8.26 -6.29
N GLN A 299 16.72 8.57 -7.49
CA GLN A 299 17.35 9.57 -8.36
C GLN A 299 17.26 11.00 -7.79
N ALA A 300 16.18 11.29 -7.06
CA ALA A 300 16.02 12.56 -6.37
C ALA A 300 16.83 12.66 -5.05
N GLY A 301 17.53 11.58 -4.66
CA GLY A 301 18.37 11.58 -3.46
C GLY A 301 17.66 11.20 -2.16
N TYR A 302 16.47 10.57 -2.22
CA TYR A 302 15.81 10.07 -1.00
C TYR A 302 16.63 8.94 -0.35
N GLU A 303 16.96 9.10 0.92
CA GLU A 303 17.65 8.10 1.73
C GLU A 303 16.68 7.28 2.57
N PHE A 304 16.61 5.98 2.27
CA PHE A 304 15.74 5.06 2.98
C PHE A 304 16.30 4.75 4.38
N ARG A 305 15.46 4.87 5.39
CA ARG A 305 15.80 4.48 6.77
C ARG A 305 15.99 2.96 6.91
N TYR A 306 15.18 2.20 6.16
CA TYR A 306 15.24 0.74 6.15
C TYR A 306 15.40 0.20 4.71
N PRO A 307 16.60 0.35 4.11
CA PRO A 307 16.82 -0.12 2.74
C PRO A 307 16.87 -1.64 2.63
N HIS A 308 17.15 -2.37 3.73
CA HIS A 308 17.33 -3.81 3.74
C HIS A 308 16.31 -4.52 4.63
N LEU A 309 15.74 -5.63 4.13
CA LEU A 309 14.68 -6.41 4.77
C LEU A 309 15.02 -6.86 6.19
N ARG A 310 16.25 -7.35 6.43
CA ARG A 310 16.66 -7.86 7.74
C ARG A 310 16.58 -6.77 8.82
N GLY A 311 17.09 -5.59 8.54
CA GLY A 311 17.04 -4.45 9.44
C GLY A 311 15.60 -3.98 9.71
N ALA A 312 14.79 -3.91 8.65
CA ALA A 312 13.38 -3.55 8.75
C ALA A 312 12.59 -4.50 9.66
N LEU A 313 12.72 -5.81 9.45
CA LEU A 313 12.01 -6.82 10.25
C LEU A 313 12.52 -6.87 11.68
N ALA A 314 13.83 -6.72 11.91
CA ALA A 314 14.40 -6.67 13.25
C ALA A 314 13.86 -5.47 14.05
N GLY A 315 13.80 -4.28 13.44
CA GLY A 315 13.24 -3.07 14.03
C GLY A 315 11.78 -3.26 14.44
N ILE A 316 10.93 -3.72 13.51
CA ILE A 316 9.50 -3.94 13.79
C ILE A 316 9.28 -4.94 14.93
N ILE A 317 10.06 -6.02 14.97
CA ILE A 317 9.92 -7.04 16.03
C ILE A 317 10.40 -6.52 17.38
N ALA A 318 11.43 -5.69 17.41
CA ALA A 318 11.89 -5.02 18.63
C ALA A 318 10.84 -4.07 19.18
N GLU A 319 10.30 -3.17 18.35
CA GLU A 319 9.20 -2.27 18.71
C GLU A 319 7.98 -3.03 19.25
N ARG A 320 7.61 -4.12 18.57
CA ARG A 320 6.48 -4.94 19.00
C ARG A 320 6.70 -5.63 20.36
N ARG A 321 7.93 -5.98 20.71
CA ARG A 321 8.25 -6.54 22.04
C ARG A 321 8.11 -5.49 23.14
N GLN A 322 8.55 -4.27 22.88
CA GLN A 322 8.42 -3.15 23.80
C GLN A 322 6.97 -2.78 24.12
N HIS A 323 6.07 -2.83 23.13
CA HIS A 323 4.64 -2.53 23.33
C HIS A 323 3.84 -3.66 24.01
N ARG A 324 4.45 -4.84 24.23
CA ARG A 324 3.78 -6.00 24.86
C ARG A 324 4.30 -6.35 26.26
N GLY A 325 5.40 -5.76 26.67
CA GLY A 325 5.94 -5.85 28.02
C GLY A 325 5.45 -4.67 28.84
#